data_34c54bfbb4972f734fdf7fff13718676
#
_entry.id   34c54bfbb4972f734fdf7fff13718676
#
_cell.length_a   1.000
_cell.length_b   1.000
_cell.length_c   1.000
_cell.angle_alpha   90.00
_cell.angle_beta   90.00
_cell.angle_gamma   90.00
#
_symmetry.space_group_name_H-M   'P 1'
#
loop_
_entity.id
_entity.type
_entity.pdbx_description
1 polymer ?
#
loop_
_entity_poly.entity_id
_entity_poly.type
_entity_poly.pdbx_seq_one_letter_code
_entity_poly.pdbx_strand_id
1 'polypeptide(L)'
;MTYCNLDTEDVKRFREEYTFEELEKWFLDLVHQYERWAKLQIEWEKRRDASIHQTEFPFAYREGQFDLAASVYRTIYHKKKLFIQASTGTGKTMAVLYPAVKAIGEGLGDKLFYLTAKTITRTVAEQAFSILEEKGLAFRSITLTAKEKICFCEETECNPDACPYAKGHFDRVNDAVYDMLEKQKKLTRESIERQAEDFHVCPFELSLDLSEWADGVIRDYNYVFDPTAHLKRFFADNVSGDYLFLIDEAHNLVERGREMYLSLIHISEP
;
A
#
# COMPACT_ATOMS: atom_id res chain seq x y z
N MET A 1 -26.63 19.19 2.90
CA MET A 1 -25.36 19.03 2.14
C MET A 1 -25.20 20.20 1.16
N THR A 2 -24.00 20.72 0.98
CA THR A 2 -23.71 21.76 -0.01
C THR A 2 -22.66 21.22 -0.97
N TYR A 3 -22.97 21.22 -2.26
CA TYR A 3 -22.03 20.91 -3.34
C TYR A 3 -21.61 22.21 -3.99
N CYS A 4 -20.32 22.41 -4.20
CA CYS A 4 -19.75 23.53 -4.93
C CYS A 4 -18.90 22.97 -6.08
N ASN A 5 -19.21 23.37 -7.32
CA ASN A 5 -18.34 23.12 -8.45
C ASN A 5 -17.23 24.18 -8.43
N LEU A 6 -15.99 23.76 -8.31
CA LEU A 6 -14.84 24.67 -8.21
C LEU A 6 -14.49 25.37 -9.53
N ASP A 7 -14.91 24.80 -10.65
CA ASP A 7 -14.62 25.37 -12.00
C ASP A 7 -15.66 26.42 -12.41
N THR A 8 -16.93 26.19 -12.05
CA THR A 8 -18.05 27.09 -12.43
C THR A 8 -18.54 27.98 -11.30
N GLU A 9 -18.04 27.75 -10.06
CA GLU A 9 -18.50 28.37 -8.82
C GLU A 9 -20.00 28.13 -8.50
N ASP A 10 -20.63 27.20 -9.23
CA ASP A 10 -22.02 26.84 -8.99
C ASP A 10 -22.18 26.15 -7.64
N VAL A 11 -23.11 26.64 -6.83
CA VAL A 11 -23.41 26.08 -5.50
C VAL A 11 -24.80 25.45 -5.51
N LYS A 12 -24.86 24.14 -5.29
CA LYS A 12 -26.10 23.41 -5.11
C LYS A 12 -26.25 22.96 -3.64
N ARG A 13 -27.36 23.35 -3.05
CA ARG A 13 -27.70 23.01 -1.66
C ARG A 13 -28.81 21.98 -1.63
N PHE A 14 -28.57 20.89 -0.91
CA PHE A 14 -29.55 19.84 -0.61
C PHE A 14 -29.91 19.95 0.85
N ARG A 15 -31.20 20.03 1.15
CA ARG A 15 -31.72 20.05 2.52
C ARG A 15 -32.76 18.96 2.64
N GLU A 16 -32.60 18.15 3.65
CA GLU A 16 -33.52 17.09 4.04
C GLU A 16 -33.81 17.24 5.52
N GLU A 17 -34.99 16.91 5.94
CA GLU A 17 -35.44 16.95 7.33
C GLU A 17 -35.73 15.52 7.75
N TYR A 18 -35.22 15.15 8.89
CA TYR A 18 -35.36 13.80 9.46
C TYR A 18 -36.00 13.90 10.84
N THR A 19 -36.82 12.93 11.21
CA THR A 19 -37.21 12.74 12.59
C THR A 19 -36.01 12.23 13.40
N PHE A 20 -36.11 12.28 14.73
CA PHE A 20 -35.07 11.77 15.61
C PHE A 20 -34.85 10.26 15.36
N GLU A 21 -35.94 9.52 15.24
CA GLU A 21 -35.91 8.07 15.02
C GLU A 21 -35.26 7.68 13.67
N GLU A 22 -35.53 8.44 12.61
CA GLU A 22 -34.90 8.23 11.29
C GLU A 22 -33.39 8.50 11.35
N LEU A 23 -33.00 9.59 12.03
CA LEU A 23 -31.59 9.95 12.18
C LEU A 23 -30.84 8.95 13.08
N GLU A 24 -31.46 8.49 14.17
CA GLU A 24 -30.91 7.48 15.07
C GLU A 24 -30.69 6.16 14.31
N LYS A 25 -31.69 5.71 13.55
CA LYS A 25 -31.58 4.49 12.74
C LYS A 25 -30.44 4.61 11.73
N TRP A 26 -30.38 5.70 10.99
CA TRP A 26 -29.31 5.96 10.02
C TRP A 26 -27.93 5.95 10.70
N PHE A 27 -27.80 6.58 11.86
CA PHE A 27 -26.54 6.61 12.62
C PHE A 27 -26.14 5.22 13.12
N LEU A 28 -27.08 4.44 13.64
CA LEU A 28 -26.81 3.07 14.08
C LEU A 28 -26.38 2.16 12.91
N ASP A 29 -27.03 2.29 11.76
CA ASP A 29 -26.64 1.54 10.55
C ASP A 29 -25.20 1.92 10.11
N LEU A 30 -24.84 3.19 10.17
CA LEU A 30 -23.48 3.65 9.89
C LEU A 30 -22.46 3.07 10.91
N VAL A 31 -22.79 3.10 12.20
CA VAL A 31 -21.95 2.54 13.27
C VAL A 31 -21.76 1.04 13.08
N HIS A 32 -22.79 0.29 12.72
CA HIS A 32 -22.68 -1.15 12.45
C HIS A 32 -21.78 -1.44 11.24
N GLN A 33 -21.85 -0.63 10.18
CA GLN A 33 -20.94 -0.78 9.05
C GLN A 33 -19.49 -0.51 9.48
N TYR A 34 -19.24 0.58 10.22
CA TYR A 34 -17.92 0.87 10.74
C TYR A 34 -17.37 -0.23 11.66
N GLU A 35 -18.23 -0.77 12.53
CA GLU A 35 -17.87 -1.85 13.45
C GLU A 35 -17.33 -3.09 12.72
N ARG A 36 -17.91 -3.44 11.56
CA ARG A 36 -17.44 -4.57 10.74
C ARG A 36 -15.96 -4.37 10.33
N TRP A 37 -15.64 -3.18 9.84
CA TRP A 37 -14.28 -2.83 9.42
C TRP A 37 -13.30 -2.80 10.59
N ALA A 38 -13.69 -2.18 11.69
CA ALA A 38 -12.86 -2.11 12.89
C ALA A 38 -12.56 -3.51 13.47
N LYS A 39 -13.55 -4.40 13.54
CA LYS A 39 -13.35 -5.79 13.98
C LYS A 39 -12.38 -6.53 13.06
N LEU A 40 -12.59 -6.43 11.75
CA LEU A 40 -11.72 -7.06 10.75
C LEU A 40 -10.26 -6.63 10.92
N GLN A 41 -10.01 -5.33 11.14
CA GLN A 41 -8.67 -4.79 11.34
C GLN A 41 -8.06 -5.25 12.66
N ILE A 42 -8.79 -5.18 13.76
CA ILE A 42 -8.31 -5.61 15.09
C ILE A 42 -7.97 -7.12 15.10
N GLU A 43 -8.79 -7.94 14.46
CA GLU A 43 -8.54 -9.39 14.37
C GLU A 43 -7.32 -9.68 13.49
N TRP A 44 -7.18 -8.93 12.39
CA TRP A 44 -6.01 -9.04 11.53
C TRP A 44 -4.73 -8.67 12.27
N GLU A 45 -4.68 -7.52 12.93
CA GLU A 45 -3.50 -7.05 13.67
C GLU A 45 -3.07 -8.05 14.74
N LYS A 46 -3.99 -8.58 15.53
CA LYS A 46 -3.71 -9.62 16.52
C LYS A 46 -3.10 -10.87 15.88
N ARG A 47 -3.64 -11.32 14.76
CA ARG A 47 -3.13 -12.49 14.04
C ARG A 47 -1.76 -12.21 13.43
N ARG A 48 -1.60 -11.05 12.80
CA ARG A 48 -0.34 -10.60 12.20
C ARG A 48 0.76 -10.59 13.26
N ASP A 49 0.55 -9.88 14.35
CA ASP A 49 1.56 -9.69 15.38
C ASP A 49 1.92 -11.03 16.06
N ALA A 50 0.92 -11.87 16.35
CA ALA A 50 1.18 -13.21 16.86
C ALA A 50 2.03 -14.06 15.90
N SER A 51 1.75 -13.99 14.60
CA SER A 51 2.51 -14.72 13.57
C SER A 51 3.94 -14.16 13.43
N ILE A 52 4.09 -12.83 13.47
CA ILE A 52 5.39 -12.18 13.41
C ILE A 52 6.27 -12.63 14.58
N HIS A 53 5.74 -12.69 15.80
CA HIS A 53 6.50 -13.15 16.96
C HIS A 53 6.97 -14.59 16.82
N GLN A 54 6.17 -15.47 16.21
CA GLN A 54 6.49 -16.90 16.03
C GLN A 54 7.41 -17.16 14.82
N THR A 55 7.40 -16.28 13.82
CA THR A 55 8.19 -16.48 12.60
C THR A 55 9.68 -16.29 12.89
N GLU A 56 10.49 -17.29 12.56
CA GLU A 56 11.95 -17.25 12.64
C GLU A 56 12.58 -16.86 11.31
N PHE A 57 13.86 -16.49 11.33
CA PHE A 57 14.61 -16.27 10.09
C PHE A 57 14.66 -17.56 9.28
N PRO A 58 14.25 -17.54 7.98
CA PRO A 58 13.92 -18.76 7.26
C PRO A 58 15.12 -19.64 6.86
N PHE A 59 16.34 -19.15 7.03
CA PHE A 59 17.57 -19.81 6.62
C PHE A 59 18.63 -19.81 7.71
N ALA A 60 19.68 -20.62 7.56
CA ALA A 60 20.89 -20.41 8.34
C ALA A 60 21.54 -19.07 7.94
N TYR A 61 21.92 -18.27 8.92
CA TYR A 61 22.60 -17.01 8.65
C TYR A 61 23.94 -17.24 7.95
N ARG A 62 24.19 -16.47 6.90
CA ARG A 62 25.50 -16.37 6.26
C ARG A 62 26.38 -15.41 7.05
N GLU A 63 27.69 -15.46 6.80
CA GLU A 63 28.65 -14.53 7.39
C GLU A 63 28.21 -13.06 7.21
N GLY A 64 28.18 -12.27 8.29
CA GLY A 64 27.76 -10.88 8.31
C GLY A 64 26.24 -10.63 8.16
N GLN A 65 25.44 -11.65 7.79
CA GLN A 65 24.01 -11.48 7.56
C GLN A 65 23.22 -11.23 8.86
N PHE A 66 23.63 -11.88 9.96
CA PHE A 66 23.04 -11.63 11.27
C PHE A 66 23.33 -10.21 11.76
N ASP A 67 24.58 -9.74 11.61
CA ASP A 67 24.97 -8.38 12.03
C ASP A 67 24.22 -7.32 11.22
N LEU A 68 23.99 -7.59 9.93
CA LEU A 68 23.18 -6.75 9.08
C LEU A 68 21.74 -6.67 9.59
N ALA A 69 21.10 -7.81 9.82
CA ALA A 69 19.72 -7.87 10.33
C ALA A 69 19.59 -7.16 11.71
N ALA A 70 20.53 -7.39 12.60
CA ALA A 70 20.59 -6.71 13.89
C ALA A 70 20.77 -5.19 13.74
N SER A 71 21.57 -4.74 12.77
CA SER A 71 21.79 -3.32 12.49
C SER A 71 20.54 -2.65 11.95
N VAL A 72 19.82 -3.32 11.06
CA VAL A 72 18.51 -2.84 10.54
C VAL A 72 17.52 -2.67 11.70
N TYR A 73 17.34 -3.71 12.51
CA TYR A 73 16.42 -3.66 13.66
C TYR A 73 16.76 -2.51 14.62
N ARG A 74 18.04 -2.38 15.03
CA ARG A 74 18.50 -1.29 15.91
C ARG A 74 18.25 0.08 15.30
N THR A 75 18.42 0.21 13.99
CA THR A 75 18.20 1.47 13.26
C THR A 75 16.73 1.87 13.29
N ILE A 76 15.82 0.93 13.10
CA ILE A 76 14.37 1.14 13.21
C ILE A 76 14.02 1.53 14.65
N TYR A 77 14.50 0.75 15.64
CA TYR A 77 14.25 1.01 17.05
C TYR A 77 14.66 2.42 17.49
N HIS A 78 15.79 2.92 16.97
CA HIS A 78 16.29 4.27 17.25
C HIS A 78 15.75 5.35 16.30
N LYS A 79 14.84 5.03 15.40
CA LYS A 79 14.28 5.94 14.38
C LYS A 79 15.37 6.67 13.57
N LYS A 80 16.41 5.94 13.14
CA LYS A 80 17.56 6.44 12.38
C LYS A 80 17.54 6.00 10.94
N LYS A 81 18.50 6.48 10.15
CA LYS A 81 18.77 6.06 8.77
C LYS A 81 19.98 5.16 8.73
N LEU A 82 19.93 4.10 7.91
CA LEU A 82 21.04 3.15 7.70
C LEU A 82 21.35 3.07 6.20
N PHE A 83 22.60 3.23 5.86
CA PHE A 83 23.12 2.97 4.53
C PHE A 83 23.94 1.68 4.57
N ILE A 84 23.59 0.73 3.67
CA ILE A 84 24.18 -0.59 3.62
C ILE A 84 24.85 -0.77 2.27
N GLN A 85 26.13 -1.12 2.27
CA GLN A 85 26.83 -1.57 1.09
C GLN A 85 27.23 -3.05 1.30
N ALA A 86 26.68 -3.92 0.46
CA ALA A 86 26.97 -5.35 0.50
C ALA A 86 26.95 -5.92 -0.92
N SER A 87 27.79 -6.93 -1.18
CA SER A 87 27.89 -7.60 -2.49
C SER A 87 26.56 -8.28 -2.89
N THR A 88 26.36 -8.51 -4.17
CA THR A 88 25.23 -9.30 -4.68
C THR A 88 25.29 -10.74 -4.17
N GLY A 89 24.12 -11.38 -3.99
CA GLY A 89 24.07 -12.79 -3.56
C GLY A 89 24.24 -13.04 -2.06
N THR A 90 24.47 -12.03 -1.24
CA THR A 90 24.61 -12.18 0.24
C THR A 90 23.28 -12.36 0.98
N GLY A 91 22.15 -12.38 0.26
CA GLY A 91 20.83 -12.49 0.89
C GLY A 91 20.36 -11.20 1.58
N LYS A 92 20.79 -10.04 1.07
CA LYS A 92 20.42 -8.70 1.61
C LYS A 92 18.92 -8.53 1.81
N THR A 93 18.11 -8.87 0.80
CA THR A 93 16.66 -8.66 0.83
C THR A 93 16.03 -9.27 2.08
N MET A 94 16.32 -10.55 2.36
CA MET A 94 15.79 -11.21 3.55
C MET A 94 16.37 -10.62 4.84
N ALA A 95 17.67 -10.27 4.85
CA ALA A 95 18.34 -9.70 6.01
C ALA A 95 17.86 -8.27 6.38
N VAL A 96 17.22 -7.55 5.45
CA VAL A 96 16.62 -6.25 5.74
C VAL A 96 15.10 -6.34 5.94
N LEU A 97 14.42 -7.23 5.18
CA LEU A 97 12.98 -7.40 5.24
C LEU A 97 12.53 -8.05 6.56
N TYR A 98 13.17 -9.15 6.94
CA TYR A 98 12.80 -9.88 8.16
C TYR A 98 12.85 -9.01 9.44
N PRO A 99 13.93 -8.26 9.76
CA PRO A 99 13.95 -7.41 10.94
C PRO A 99 12.97 -6.24 10.85
N ALA A 100 12.65 -5.75 9.65
CA ALA A 100 11.63 -4.72 9.48
C ALA A 100 10.21 -5.26 9.77
N VAL A 101 9.90 -6.48 9.31
CA VAL A 101 8.66 -7.18 9.67
C VAL A 101 8.59 -7.41 11.17
N LYS A 102 9.68 -7.87 11.83
CA LYS A 102 9.74 -8.01 13.29
C LYS A 102 9.44 -6.71 14.02
N ALA A 103 10.01 -5.59 13.54
CA ALA A 103 9.79 -4.28 14.11
C ALA A 103 8.31 -3.83 14.04
N ILE A 104 7.59 -4.15 12.96
CA ILE A 104 6.15 -3.90 12.85
C ILE A 104 5.38 -4.68 13.93
N GLY A 105 5.68 -5.97 14.12
CA GLY A 105 5.02 -6.79 15.16
C GLY A 105 5.28 -6.31 16.58
N GLU A 106 6.27 -5.46 16.81
CA GLU A 106 6.59 -4.80 18.07
C GLU A 106 6.09 -3.34 18.15
N GLY A 107 5.29 -2.91 17.16
CA GLY A 107 4.72 -1.55 17.14
C GLY A 107 5.73 -0.45 16.85
N LEU A 108 6.88 -0.78 16.23
CA LEU A 108 7.92 0.18 15.86
C LEU A 108 7.69 0.83 14.48
N GLY A 109 6.58 0.52 13.85
CA GLY A 109 6.13 1.08 12.58
C GLY A 109 4.77 0.53 12.18
N ASP A 110 4.01 1.33 11.44
CA ASP A 110 2.64 0.99 11.00
C ASP A 110 2.63 0.20 9.69
N LYS A 111 3.54 0.51 8.79
CA LYS A 111 3.56 -0.01 7.42
C LYS A 111 4.97 -0.02 6.83
N LEU A 112 5.25 -1.03 6.02
CA LEU A 112 6.51 -1.19 5.31
C LEU A 112 6.38 -0.77 3.85
N PHE A 113 7.24 0.10 3.37
CA PHE A 113 7.42 0.41 1.96
C PHE A 113 8.73 -0.18 1.45
N TYR A 114 8.65 -1.17 0.58
CA TYR A 114 9.81 -1.73 -0.12
C TYR A 114 9.92 -1.07 -1.51
N LEU A 115 10.94 -0.24 -1.68
CA LEU A 115 11.11 0.60 -2.85
C LEU A 115 12.23 0.08 -3.73
N THR A 116 11.97 -0.04 -5.02
CA THR A 116 12.93 -0.58 -6.00
C THR A 116 12.93 0.23 -7.30
N ALA A 117 14.05 0.22 -8.02
CA ALA A 117 14.17 0.85 -9.33
C ALA A 117 13.73 -0.06 -10.50
N LYS A 118 13.67 -1.39 -10.28
CA LYS A 118 13.53 -2.37 -11.37
C LYS A 118 12.49 -3.45 -11.05
N THR A 119 11.82 -3.95 -12.08
CA THR A 119 10.83 -5.03 -11.96
C THR A 119 11.43 -6.30 -11.36
N ILE A 120 12.67 -6.66 -11.72
CA ILE A 120 13.35 -7.87 -11.21
C ILE A 120 13.53 -7.81 -9.69
N THR A 121 13.89 -6.67 -9.14
CA THR A 121 14.07 -6.50 -7.69
C THR A 121 12.73 -6.53 -6.93
N ARG A 122 11.61 -6.17 -7.58
CA ARG A 122 10.26 -6.38 -7.03
C ARG A 122 9.97 -7.86 -6.81
N THR A 123 10.23 -8.70 -7.81
CA THR A 123 10.03 -10.15 -7.72
C THR A 123 10.85 -10.78 -6.58
N VAL A 124 12.05 -10.28 -6.33
CA VAL A 124 12.87 -10.76 -5.20
C VAL A 124 12.22 -10.41 -3.85
N ALA A 125 11.64 -9.22 -3.71
CA ALA A 125 10.91 -8.84 -2.50
C ALA A 125 9.63 -9.68 -2.31
N GLU A 126 8.86 -9.90 -3.38
CA GLU A 126 7.68 -10.77 -3.38
C GLU A 126 8.02 -12.20 -2.96
N GLN A 127 9.10 -12.75 -3.50
CA GLN A 127 9.61 -14.08 -3.11
C GLN A 127 10.03 -14.13 -1.65
N ALA A 128 10.66 -13.06 -1.13
CA ALA A 128 11.06 -13.00 0.27
C ALA A 128 9.84 -13.02 1.20
N PHE A 129 8.76 -12.28 0.88
CA PHE A 129 7.50 -12.36 1.62
C PHE A 129 6.88 -13.75 1.51
N SER A 130 6.84 -14.35 0.31
CA SER A 130 6.27 -15.70 0.12
C SER A 130 7.00 -16.74 0.97
N ILE A 131 8.33 -16.68 1.05
CA ILE A 131 9.13 -17.57 1.91
C ILE A 131 8.75 -17.42 3.39
N LEU A 132 8.56 -16.19 3.86
CA LEU A 132 8.13 -15.94 5.25
C LEU A 132 6.69 -16.43 5.50
N GLU A 133 5.78 -16.24 4.53
CA GLU A 133 4.42 -16.76 4.59
C GLU A 133 4.38 -18.29 4.67
N GLU A 134 5.23 -18.99 3.90
CA GLU A 134 5.40 -20.46 3.98
C GLU A 134 5.91 -20.92 5.37
N LYS A 135 6.57 -20.03 6.11
CA LYS A 135 7.00 -20.25 7.50
C LYS A 135 5.96 -19.83 8.52
N GLY A 136 4.77 -19.45 8.10
CA GLY A 136 3.64 -19.13 8.97
C GLY A 136 3.41 -17.65 9.23
N LEU A 137 4.16 -16.76 8.56
CA LEU A 137 3.92 -15.32 8.65
C LEU A 137 2.54 -14.97 8.06
N ALA A 138 1.71 -14.30 8.82
CA ALA A 138 0.52 -13.60 8.35
C ALA A 138 0.87 -12.12 8.13
N PHE A 139 1.04 -11.71 6.87
CA PHE A 139 1.44 -10.37 6.50
C PHE A 139 0.84 -10.02 5.14
N ARG A 140 0.04 -8.98 5.07
CA ARG A 140 -0.55 -8.52 3.82
C ARG A 140 0.46 -7.68 3.06
N SER A 141 1.14 -8.29 2.09
CA SER A 141 1.99 -7.55 1.16
C SER A 141 1.27 -7.33 -0.17
N ILE A 142 1.41 -6.15 -0.74
CA ILE A 142 0.84 -5.79 -2.05
C ILE A 142 1.91 -5.19 -2.95
N THR A 143 1.96 -5.63 -4.21
CA THR A 143 2.77 -5.00 -5.25
C THR A 143 1.86 -4.17 -6.14
N LEU A 144 2.01 -2.84 -6.07
CA LEU A 144 1.21 -1.96 -6.90
C LEU A 144 1.69 -1.99 -8.36
N THR A 145 0.80 -2.25 -9.27
CA THR A 145 1.03 -2.28 -10.72
C THR A 145 0.66 -0.93 -11.33
N ALA A 146 1.43 -0.46 -12.32
CA ALA A 146 1.12 0.79 -13.02
C ALA A 146 -0.24 0.69 -13.74
N LYS A 147 -0.98 1.80 -13.79
CA LYS A 147 -2.33 1.86 -14.34
C LYS A 147 -2.42 1.24 -15.74
N GLU A 148 -1.49 1.60 -16.61
CA GLU A 148 -1.44 1.15 -18.01
C GLU A 148 -1.23 -0.37 -18.15
N LYS A 149 -0.73 -1.02 -17.08
CA LYS A 149 -0.45 -2.46 -17.07
C LYS A 149 -1.55 -3.32 -16.46
N ILE A 150 -2.43 -2.71 -15.66
CA ILE A 150 -3.51 -3.41 -14.95
C ILE A 150 -4.90 -3.01 -15.46
N CYS A 151 -4.99 -1.94 -16.24
CA CYS A 151 -6.26 -1.48 -16.82
C CYS A 151 -6.84 -2.54 -17.76
N PHE A 152 -8.14 -2.78 -17.66
CA PHE A 152 -8.87 -3.69 -18.54
C PHE A 152 -9.27 -3.05 -19.87
N CYS A 153 -9.21 -1.73 -19.99
CA CYS A 153 -9.53 -0.99 -21.21
C CYS A 153 -8.26 -0.81 -22.05
N GLU A 154 -8.42 -0.82 -23.37
CA GLU A 154 -7.32 -0.55 -24.30
C GLU A 154 -6.78 0.87 -24.17
N GLU A 155 -7.69 1.83 -23.93
CA GLU A 155 -7.35 3.22 -23.65
C GLU A 155 -7.71 3.57 -22.19
N THR A 156 -6.79 4.26 -21.52
CA THR A 156 -6.95 4.63 -20.10
C THR A 156 -7.75 5.93 -19.92
N GLU A 157 -8.97 5.96 -20.41
CA GLU A 157 -9.92 7.05 -20.17
C GLU A 157 -10.73 6.78 -18.89
N CYS A 158 -10.30 7.40 -17.77
CA CYS A 158 -10.85 7.11 -16.45
C CYS A 158 -12.05 8.01 -16.10
N ASN A 159 -13.10 7.98 -16.93
CA ASN A 159 -14.35 8.68 -16.64
C ASN A 159 -15.55 7.71 -16.80
N PRO A 160 -16.70 7.98 -16.14
CA PRO A 160 -17.85 7.08 -16.15
C PRO A 160 -18.51 6.87 -17.51
N ASP A 161 -18.26 7.74 -18.49
CA ASP A 161 -18.85 7.65 -19.83
C ASP A 161 -18.02 6.73 -20.73
N ALA A 162 -16.69 6.74 -20.59
CA ALA A 162 -15.77 5.96 -21.41
C ALA A 162 -15.38 4.61 -20.75
N CYS A 163 -15.30 4.55 -19.41
CA CYS A 163 -14.84 3.36 -18.70
C CYS A 163 -15.97 2.68 -17.90
N PRO A 164 -16.39 1.45 -18.26
CA PRO A 164 -17.42 0.74 -17.53
C PRO A 164 -17.05 0.42 -16.09
N TYR A 165 -15.75 0.25 -15.78
CA TYR A 165 -15.24 -0.02 -14.43
C TYR A 165 -15.13 1.26 -13.58
N ALA A 166 -15.07 2.44 -14.17
CA ALA A 166 -15.16 3.71 -13.47
C ALA A 166 -16.61 4.06 -13.07
N LYS A 167 -17.58 3.66 -13.93
CA LYS A 167 -19.01 3.90 -13.67
C LYS A 167 -19.49 3.10 -12.46
N GLY A 168 -19.90 3.79 -11.41
CA GLY A 168 -20.36 3.20 -10.15
C GLY A 168 -19.25 2.47 -9.36
N HIS A 169 -18.00 2.79 -9.60
CA HIS A 169 -16.85 2.23 -8.88
C HIS A 169 -17.00 2.42 -7.37
N PHE A 170 -17.28 3.65 -6.94
CA PHE A 170 -17.37 4.01 -5.52
C PHE A 170 -18.56 3.35 -4.79
N ASP A 171 -19.57 2.87 -5.52
CA ASP A 171 -20.71 2.14 -4.94
C ASP A 171 -20.35 0.70 -4.58
N ARG A 172 -19.30 0.14 -5.21
CA ARG A 172 -18.95 -1.28 -5.14
C ARG A 172 -17.57 -1.58 -4.56
N VAL A 173 -16.66 -0.60 -4.61
CA VAL A 173 -15.25 -0.84 -4.22
C VAL A 173 -15.09 -1.25 -2.77
N ASN A 174 -15.88 -0.68 -1.85
CA ASN A 174 -15.83 -1.03 -0.44
C ASN A 174 -16.18 -2.51 -0.20
N ASP A 175 -17.19 -3.03 -0.90
CA ASP A 175 -17.57 -4.44 -0.79
C ASP A 175 -16.50 -5.34 -1.42
N ALA A 176 -15.87 -4.93 -2.52
CA ALA A 176 -14.76 -5.66 -3.13
C ALA A 176 -13.54 -5.73 -2.20
N VAL A 177 -13.17 -4.63 -1.56
CA VAL A 177 -12.08 -4.57 -0.57
C VAL A 177 -12.41 -5.45 0.62
N TYR A 178 -13.61 -5.30 1.20
CA TYR A 178 -14.03 -6.07 2.36
C TYR A 178 -13.99 -7.58 2.09
N ASP A 179 -14.53 -8.03 0.96
CA ASP A 179 -14.55 -9.45 0.56
C ASP A 179 -13.13 -10.04 0.44
N MET A 180 -12.18 -9.28 -0.14
CA MET A 180 -10.80 -9.75 -0.20
C MET A 180 -10.15 -9.89 1.18
N LEU A 181 -10.38 -8.91 2.05
CA LEU A 181 -9.78 -8.87 3.38
C LEU A 181 -10.39 -9.92 4.32
N GLU A 182 -11.72 -10.08 4.30
CA GLU A 182 -12.47 -11.06 5.10
C GLU A 182 -12.07 -12.49 4.70
N LYS A 183 -12.02 -12.77 3.40
CA LYS A 183 -11.61 -14.09 2.87
C LYS A 183 -10.09 -14.31 2.91
N GLN A 184 -9.33 -13.35 3.42
CA GLN A 184 -7.88 -13.41 3.57
C GLN A 184 -7.18 -13.80 2.25
N LYS A 185 -7.69 -13.30 1.13
CA LYS A 185 -7.09 -13.52 -0.18
C LYS A 185 -5.72 -12.85 -0.25
N LYS A 186 -4.76 -13.51 -0.92
CA LYS A 186 -3.47 -12.87 -1.20
C LYS A 186 -3.67 -11.67 -2.12
N LEU A 187 -2.98 -10.57 -1.83
CA LEU A 187 -3.08 -9.33 -2.61
C LEU A 187 -2.12 -9.37 -3.82
N THR A 188 -2.21 -10.45 -4.62
CA THR A 188 -1.47 -10.58 -5.88
C THR A 188 -2.20 -9.87 -7.00
N ARG A 189 -1.47 -9.53 -8.06
CA ARG A 189 -2.06 -8.90 -9.24
C ARG A 189 -3.25 -9.71 -9.79
N GLU A 190 -3.08 -11.02 -9.92
CA GLU A 190 -4.11 -11.92 -10.48
C GLU A 190 -5.34 -11.99 -9.59
N SER A 191 -5.17 -11.95 -8.26
CA SER A 191 -6.31 -11.96 -7.34
C SER A 191 -7.06 -10.63 -7.33
N ILE A 192 -6.34 -9.50 -7.49
CA ILE A 192 -6.91 -8.16 -7.61
C ILE A 192 -7.67 -8.01 -8.93
N GLU A 193 -7.09 -8.45 -10.05
CA GLU A 193 -7.76 -8.44 -11.35
C GLU A 193 -9.05 -9.26 -11.32
N ARG A 194 -9.02 -10.48 -10.79
CA ARG A 194 -10.23 -11.32 -10.64
C ARG A 194 -11.27 -10.66 -9.75
N GLN A 195 -10.86 -10.11 -8.61
CA GLN A 195 -11.79 -9.41 -7.72
C GLN A 195 -12.42 -8.19 -8.38
N ALA A 196 -11.62 -7.46 -9.16
CA ALA A 196 -12.09 -6.29 -9.90
C ALA A 196 -13.11 -6.68 -10.99
N GLU A 197 -12.93 -7.82 -11.65
CA GLU A 197 -13.91 -8.38 -12.59
C GLU A 197 -15.19 -8.80 -11.86
N ASP A 198 -15.07 -9.58 -10.76
CA ASP A 198 -16.21 -10.10 -9.99
C ASP A 198 -17.11 -8.97 -9.46
N PHE A 199 -16.51 -7.88 -9.01
CA PHE A 199 -17.22 -6.71 -8.45
C PHE A 199 -17.43 -5.58 -9.48
N HIS A 200 -16.92 -5.73 -10.69
CA HIS A 200 -17.02 -4.73 -11.75
C HIS A 200 -16.49 -3.35 -11.31
N VAL A 201 -15.27 -3.32 -10.78
CA VAL A 201 -14.55 -2.13 -10.30
C VAL A 201 -13.22 -1.96 -11.02
N CYS A 202 -12.65 -0.76 -10.96
CA CYS A 202 -11.34 -0.50 -11.55
C CYS A 202 -10.23 -1.27 -10.79
N PRO A 203 -9.45 -2.16 -11.43
CA PRO A 203 -8.42 -2.94 -10.74
C PRO A 203 -7.28 -2.06 -10.20
N PHE A 204 -6.97 -0.94 -10.86
CA PHE A 204 -5.96 -0.01 -10.39
C PHE A 204 -6.40 0.69 -9.09
N GLU A 205 -7.60 1.29 -9.08
CA GLU A 205 -8.13 1.95 -7.88
C GLU A 205 -8.34 0.94 -6.74
N LEU A 206 -8.87 -0.26 -7.02
CA LEU A 206 -8.98 -1.34 -6.05
C LEU A 206 -7.62 -1.69 -5.42
N SER A 207 -6.55 -1.75 -6.23
CA SER A 207 -5.20 -2.01 -5.71
C SER A 207 -4.70 -0.90 -4.79
N LEU A 208 -5.04 0.35 -5.08
CA LEU A 208 -4.72 1.49 -4.22
C LEU A 208 -5.50 1.44 -2.90
N ASP A 209 -6.79 1.13 -2.93
CA ASP A 209 -7.62 0.99 -1.72
C ASP A 209 -7.11 -0.17 -0.85
N LEU A 210 -6.79 -1.32 -1.44
CA LEU A 210 -6.19 -2.46 -0.74
C LEU A 210 -4.83 -2.13 -0.11
N SER A 211 -4.06 -1.20 -0.71
CA SER A 211 -2.77 -0.80 -0.15
C SER A 211 -2.89 -0.10 1.21
N GLU A 212 -4.03 0.51 1.51
CA GLU A 212 -4.30 1.11 2.82
C GLU A 212 -4.43 0.03 3.92
N TRP A 213 -4.93 -1.15 3.57
CA TRP A 213 -5.11 -2.30 4.45
C TRP A 213 -3.92 -3.27 4.44
N ALA A 214 -2.95 -3.07 3.55
CA ALA A 214 -1.75 -3.87 3.49
C ALA A 214 -0.73 -3.45 4.56
N ASP A 215 -0.01 -4.41 5.12
CA ASP A 215 1.09 -4.17 6.07
C ASP A 215 2.38 -3.78 5.34
N GLY A 216 2.53 -4.22 4.09
CA GLY A 216 3.67 -3.92 3.24
C GLY A 216 3.28 -3.57 1.81
N VAL A 217 3.92 -2.54 1.25
CA VAL A 217 3.71 -2.07 -0.12
C VAL A 217 5.04 -2.15 -0.87
N ILE A 218 5.05 -2.90 -1.97
CA ILE A 218 6.22 -3.04 -2.86
C ILE A 218 5.97 -2.16 -4.08
N ARG A 219 6.89 -1.21 -4.36
CA ARG A 219 6.71 -0.26 -5.45
C ARG A 219 8.02 0.35 -5.97
N ASP A 220 7.91 1.08 -7.09
CA ASP A 220 8.96 1.94 -7.63
C ASP A 220 9.12 3.22 -6.78
N TYR A 221 10.31 3.80 -6.78
CA TYR A 221 10.66 5.03 -6.05
C TYR A 221 9.72 6.21 -6.34
N ASN A 222 9.21 6.31 -7.59
CA ASN A 222 8.38 7.42 -8.02
C ASN A 222 7.13 7.58 -7.14
N TYR A 223 6.59 6.47 -6.65
CA TYR A 223 5.37 6.49 -5.82
C TYR A 223 5.58 7.06 -4.41
N VAL A 224 6.81 7.34 -4.04
CA VAL A 224 7.16 8.00 -2.78
C VAL A 224 7.80 9.36 -3.02
N PHE A 225 8.71 9.46 -4.00
CA PHE A 225 9.58 10.63 -4.14
C PHE A 225 9.21 11.57 -5.29
N ASP A 226 8.37 11.15 -6.24
CA ASP A 226 7.96 12.01 -7.35
C ASP A 226 6.89 13.01 -6.88
N PRO A 227 7.11 14.32 -7.09
CA PRO A 227 6.15 15.35 -6.64
C PRO A 227 4.74 15.20 -7.23
N THR A 228 4.61 14.59 -8.41
CA THR A 228 3.35 14.45 -9.12
C THR A 228 2.72 13.05 -8.99
N ALA A 229 3.55 12.01 -8.95
CA ALA A 229 3.13 10.60 -8.97
C ALA A 229 3.10 9.93 -7.59
N HIS A 230 3.52 10.63 -6.52
CA HIS A 230 3.53 10.03 -5.17
C HIS A 230 2.14 9.64 -4.68
N LEU A 231 2.08 8.62 -3.84
CA LEU A 231 0.84 8.12 -3.25
C LEU A 231 0.29 9.11 -2.22
N LYS A 232 -0.56 10.04 -2.65
CA LYS A 232 -1.18 11.06 -1.79
C LYS A 232 -1.92 10.47 -0.59
N ARG A 233 -2.41 9.23 -0.69
CA ARG A 233 -3.04 8.48 0.41
C ARG A 233 -2.15 8.34 1.63
N PHE A 234 -0.82 8.28 1.43
CA PHE A 234 0.18 8.09 2.48
C PHE A 234 1.06 9.31 2.71
N PHE A 235 1.25 10.15 1.69
CA PHE A 235 2.28 11.18 1.67
C PHE A 235 1.73 12.60 1.40
N ALA A 236 0.41 12.81 1.49
CA ALA A 236 -0.13 14.17 1.47
C ALA A 236 0.20 14.91 2.77
N ASP A 237 0.25 16.26 2.73
CA ASP A 237 0.67 17.12 3.85
C ASP A 237 -0.13 16.89 5.15
N ASN A 238 -1.35 16.40 5.05
CA ASN A 238 -2.25 16.14 6.18
C ASN A 238 -2.30 14.66 6.60
N VAL A 239 -1.47 13.81 6.00
CA VAL A 239 -1.39 12.38 6.31
C VAL A 239 -0.05 12.07 6.98
N SER A 240 -0.08 11.37 8.09
CA SER A 240 1.12 10.93 8.81
C SER A 240 0.98 9.47 9.23
N GLY A 241 2.12 8.76 9.30
CA GLY A 241 2.21 7.40 9.78
C GLY A 241 3.66 7.05 10.09
N ASP A 242 3.88 6.11 11.00
CA ASP A 242 5.21 5.58 11.32
C ASP A 242 5.62 4.55 10.25
N TYR A 243 6.02 5.04 9.05
CA TYR A 243 6.36 4.19 7.92
C TYR A 243 7.82 3.77 7.92
N LEU A 244 8.08 2.50 7.62
CA LEU A 244 9.40 1.94 7.43
C LEU A 244 9.73 1.88 5.94
N PHE A 245 10.83 2.49 5.53
CA PHE A 245 11.27 2.51 4.13
C PHE A 245 12.49 1.61 3.94
N LEU A 246 12.35 0.56 3.13
CA LEU A 246 13.45 -0.25 2.63
C LEU A 246 13.70 0.13 1.17
N ILE A 247 14.84 0.76 0.89
CA ILE A 247 15.18 1.30 -0.41
C ILE A 247 16.29 0.44 -1.01
N ASP A 248 15.90 -0.40 -1.97
CA ASP A 248 16.84 -1.29 -2.66
C ASP A 248 17.54 -0.53 -3.80
N GLU A 249 18.84 -0.83 -4.01
CA GLU A 249 19.67 -0.19 -5.05
C GLU A 249 19.61 1.36 -4.99
N ALA A 250 19.71 1.91 -3.77
CA ALA A 250 19.53 3.35 -3.49
C ALA A 250 20.44 4.29 -4.30
N HIS A 251 21.52 3.77 -4.88
CA HIS A 251 22.38 4.55 -5.79
C HIS A 251 21.62 5.06 -7.04
N ASN A 252 20.56 4.38 -7.46
CA ASN A 252 19.72 4.85 -8.58
C ASN A 252 18.87 6.08 -8.23
N LEU A 253 18.70 6.42 -6.95
CA LEU A 253 17.88 7.58 -6.54
C LEU A 253 18.45 8.91 -7.04
N VAL A 254 19.76 9.02 -7.24
CA VAL A 254 20.39 10.26 -7.73
C VAL A 254 19.92 10.57 -9.15
N GLU A 255 19.97 9.59 -10.06
CA GLU A 255 19.51 9.78 -11.43
C GLU A 255 17.98 9.92 -11.50
N ARG A 256 17.27 9.07 -10.76
CA ARG A 256 15.81 9.17 -10.66
C ARG A 256 15.35 10.53 -10.13
N GLY A 257 16.00 11.05 -9.10
CA GLY A 257 15.70 12.39 -8.58
C GLY A 257 15.92 13.48 -9.63
N ARG A 258 16.96 13.38 -10.42
CA ARG A 258 17.18 14.31 -11.54
C ARG A 258 16.05 14.23 -12.57
N GLU A 259 15.66 13.05 -13.01
CA GLU A 259 14.55 12.84 -13.94
C GLU A 259 13.23 13.43 -13.40
N MET A 260 12.88 13.15 -12.15
CA MET A 260 11.66 13.63 -11.51
C MET A 260 11.58 15.16 -11.42
N TYR A 261 12.70 15.83 -11.11
CA TYR A 261 12.71 17.28 -10.91
C TYR A 261 13.05 18.07 -12.19
N LEU A 262 13.88 17.52 -13.10
CA LEU A 262 14.19 18.19 -14.35
C LEU A 262 13.02 18.20 -15.34
N SER A 263 12.16 17.16 -15.32
CA SER A 263 10.95 17.15 -16.14
C SER A 263 9.98 18.28 -15.80
N LEU A 264 9.97 18.74 -14.54
CA LEU A 264 9.15 19.87 -14.10
C LEU A 264 9.67 21.23 -14.60
N ILE A 265 10.97 21.37 -14.80
CA ILE A 265 11.57 22.61 -15.31
C ILE A 265 11.22 22.81 -16.79
N HIS A 266 11.17 21.76 -17.59
CA HIS A 266 10.78 21.84 -19.00
C HIS A 266 9.29 22.14 -19.25
N ILE A 267 8.44 21.94 -18.25
CA ILE A 267 6.99 22.27 -18.34
C ILE A 267 6.74 23.74 -17.98
N SER A 268 7.65 24.41 -17.30
CA SER A 268 7.49 25.78 -16.81
C SER A 268 8.20 26.87 -17.66
N GLU A 269 8.84 26.51 -18.75
CA GLU A 269 9.33 27.52 -19.71
C GLU A 269 8.24 27.82 -20.76
N PRO A 270 7.85 29.09 -20.92
CA PRO A 270 6.84 29.54 -21.87
C PRO A 270 7.29 29.44 -23.33
#